data_d69dff3b45e7553ae92bf59d005e0d23
#
_entry.id   d69dff3b45e7553ae92bf59d005e0d23
#
_cell.length_a   1.000
_cell.length_b   1.000
_cell.length_c   1.000
_cell.angle_alpha   90.00
_cell.angle_beta   90.00
_cell.angle_gamma   90.00
#
_symmetry.space_group_name_H-M   'P 1'
#
loop_
_entity.id
_entity.type
_entity.pdbx_description
1 polymer ?
#
loop_
_entity_poly.entity_id
_entity_poly.type
_entity_poly.pdbx_seq_one_letter_code
_entity_poly.pdbx_strand_id
1 'polypeptide(L)'
;MLTCSGELIEVRNPRSGQIDYRFNAPSADELRTTIQELRAAQTVWAAAPLSHRIEVLKRWRTEWIARQGELVEALSIDTGRYLIAGSEVQSVTGMIDRWCGLVPSLAAEEEFRSASMPNISYRSQYVPYSLVGVISPWNFPVSLCFIDAIPALLAGCAVFVKPSEVTPRFVEPAMRSIAAVPELAAVFRIQPGARTTGEALIAQSDVVCFTGSVATGRLVAENAARHFIPSFLELGGNDPLIVTASADLELATDVALRATCLATGQACQSLERVYVDRRIFPAFIERLVQKAQQVEPNWPDIHSGTIGPFIFARQADIVAAQLADARAKGAKVLCGGGIEDHGGKWLRPTVLVDVHHGMQVMSDETFGPVIPVMPFETIDEAVALANEGVYGLSAGVIAGTLEEAEAIGRRIDAGGISLNDGSLTAMCHECEKNSFKLSGMGGSRMGPAGYTRFFRRKVLIRQHGAPATIVNIAEAHARPR
;
A
#
# COMPACT_ATOMS: atom_id res chain seq x y z
N MET A 1 -2.15 -28.50 -12.72
CA MET A 1 -1.00 -28.32 -11.82
C MET A 1 -0.16 -27.19 -12.38
N LEU A 2 -0.10 -26.06 -11.68
CA LEU A 2 0.78 -24.96 -12.07
C LEU A 2 2.20 -25.41 -11.70
N THR A 3 3.04 -25.64 -12.67
CA THR A 3 4.47 -25.91 -12.45
C THR A 3 5.15 -24.56 -12.22
N CYS A 4 5.45 -24.20 -10.96
CA CYS A 4 6.50 -23.22 -10.72
C CYS A 4 7.80 -23.92 -11.18
N SER A 5 8.26 -23.61 -12.38
CA SER A 5 9.59 -24.00 -12.82
C SER A 5 10.57 -23.11 -12.08
N GLY A 6 11.74 -23.61 -11.68
CA GLY A 6 12.85 -22.81 -11.17
C GLY A 6 13.36 -21.82 -12.23
N GLU A 7 12.49 -20.92 -12.67
CA GLU A 7 12.72 -19.92 -13.71
C GLU A 7 13.80 -18.95 -13.26
N LEU A 8 14.83 -18.78 -14.09
CA LEU A 8 15.84 -17.76 -13.88
C LEU A 8 15.24 -16.37 -14.16
N ILE A 9 15.24 -15.52 -13.18
CA ILE A 9 14.75 -14.15 -13.27
C ILE A 9 15.92 -13.18 -13.33
N GLU A 10 15.92 -12.34 -14.34
CA GLU A 10 16.91 -11.29 -14.54
C GLU A 10 16.40 -9.97 -13.97
N VAL A 11 17.24 -9.27 -13.20
CA VAL A 11 16.91 -8.01 -12.54
C VAL A 11 17.73 -6.89 -13.16
N ARG A 12 17.02 -5.87 -13.60
CA ARG A 12 17.63 -4.69 -14.23
C ARG A 12 17.93 -3.65 -13.15
N ASN A 13 19.12 -3.10 -13.18
CA ASN A 13 19.47 -1.92 -12.41
C ASN A 13 18.83 -0.68 -13.05
N PRO A 14 17.99 0.08 -12.34
CA PRO A 14 17.25 1.20 -12.90
C PRO A 14 18.15 2.39 -13.29
N ARG A 15 19.36 2.50 -12.75
CA ARG A 15 20.28 3.59 -13.04
C ARG A 15 21.15 3.33 -14.28
N SER A 16 21.61 2.09 -14.46
CA SER A 16 22.49 1.72 -15.57
C SER A 16 21.78 1.07 -16.76
N GLY A 17 20.55 0.59 -16.53
CA GLY A 17 19.81 -0.19 -17.51
C GLY A 17 20.32 -1.62 -17.71
N GLN A 18 21.42 -2.01 -17.04
CA GLN A 18 22.02 -3.33 -17.18
C GLN A 18 21.35 -4.37 -16.32
N ILE A 19 21.39 -5.62 -16.75
CA ILE A 19 21.04 -6.77 -15.92
C ILE A 19 22.28 -7.12 -15.11
N ASP A 20 22.25 -6.84 -13.80
CA ASP A 20 23.38 -7.00 -12.89
C ASP A 20 23.08 -7.93 -11.70
N TYR A 21 21.87 -8.51 -11.66
CA TYR A 21 21.48 -9.50 -10.66
C TYR A 21 20.57 -10.56 -11.27
N ARG A 22 20.63 -11.78 -10.74
CA ARG A 22 19.79 -12.89 -11.17
C ARG A 22 19.43 -13.75 -9.97
N PHE A 23 18.26 -14.35 -9.98
CA PHE A 23 17.83 -15.34 -9.01
C PHE A 23 16.90 -16.37 -9.64
N ASN A 24 16.78 -17.55 -9.02
CA ASN A 24 15.83 -18.56 -9.45
C ASN A 24 14.53 -18.40 -8.64
N ALA A 25 13.37 -18.37 -9.31
CA ALA A 25 12.10 -18.51 -8.66
C ALA A 25 11.97 -19.89 -8.01
N PRO A 26 11.27 -20.01 -6.86
CA PRO A 26 11.08 -21.31 -6.24
C PRO A 26 10.26 -22.24 -7.15
N SER A 27 10.63 -23.51 -7.17
CA SER A 27 9.79 -24.55 -7.76
C SER A 27 8.49 -24.73 -6.96
N ALA A 28 7.49 -25.39 -7.57
CA ALA A 28 6.23 -25.67 -6.89
C ALA A 28 6.43 -26.55 -5.64
N ASP A 29 7.41 -27.48 -5.69
CA ASP A 29 7.71 -28.38 -4.59
C ASP A 29 8.41 -27.66 -3.43
N GLU A 30 9.38 -26.80 -3.74
CA GLU A 30 10.05 -25.95 -2.73
C GLU A 30 9.05 -25.01 -2.03
N LEU A 31 8.17 -24.35 -2.80
CA LEU A 31 7.14 -23.49 -2.25
C LEU A 31 6.19 -24.27 -1.34
N ARG A 32 5.74 -25.45 -1.78
CA ARG A 32 4.85 -26.32 -0.99
C ARG A 32 5.50 -26.76 0.31
N THR A 33 6.76 -27.22 0.26
CA THR A 33 7.51 -27.63 1.44
C THR A 33 7.64 -26.47 2.42
N THR A 34 8.07 -25.29 1.96
CA THR A 34 8.17 -24.09 2.81
C THR A 34 6.84 -23.73 3.47
N ILE A 35 5.74 -23.79 2.73
CA ILE A 35 4.41 -23.47 3.27
C ILE A 35 3.98 -24.53 4.30
N GLN A 36 4.27 -25.80 4.10
CA GLN A 36 3.97 -26.85 5.08
C GLN A 36 4.75 -26.65 6.39
N GLU A 37 6.04 -26.30 6.30
CA GLU A 37 6.87 -25.96 7.47
C GLU A 37 6.31 -24.77 8.24
N LEU A 38 5.96 -23.68 7.55
CA LEU A 38 5.34 -22.49 8.14
C LEU A 38 4.02 -22.83 8.87
N ARG A 39 3.15 -23.63 8.25
CA ARG A 39 1.88 -24.05 8.85
C ARG A 39 2.08 -24.94 10.08
N ALA A 40 3.05 -25.83 10.06
CA ALA A 40 3.38 -26.69 11.20
C ALA A 40 3.86 -25.86 12.40
N ALA A 41 4.75 -24.90 12.16
CA ALA A 41 5.28 -24.00 13.19
C ALA A 41 4.23 -23.01 13.72
N GLN A 42 3.28 -22.58 12.88
CA GLN A 42 2.24 -21.62 13.25
C GLN A 42 1.39 -22.07 14.44
N THR A 43 1.14 -23.35 14.60
CA THR A 43 0.36 -23.87 15.72
C THR A 43 0.98 -23.51 17.08
N VAL A 44 2.31 -23.64 17.17
CA VAL A 44 3.07 -23.28 18.39
C VAL A 44 3.10 -21.75 18.55
N TRP A 45 3.32 -21.03 17.43
CA TRP A 45 3.35 -19.57 17.41
C TRP A 45 2.03 -18.93 17.83
N ALA A 46 0.90 -19.44 17.36
CA ALA A 46 -0.43 -18.97 17.72
C ALA A 46 -0.78 -19.25 19.19
N ALA A 47 -0.30 -20.38 19.74
CA ALA A 47 -0.51 -20.74 21.13
C ALA A 47 0.39 -19.95 22.11
N ALA A 48 1.47 -19.35 21.62
CA ALA A 48 2.37 -18.55 22.45
C ALA A 48 1.66 -17.26 22.93
N PRO A 49 1.94 -16.78 24.15
CA PRO A 49 1.41 -15.52 24.63
C PRO A 49 1.77 -14.35 23.72
N LEU A 50 0.89 -13.34 23.63
CA LEU A 50 1.18 -12.12 22.85
C LEU A 50 2.48 -11.45 23.29
N SER A 51 2.76 -11.41 24.61
CA SER A 51 4.02 -10.86 25.15
C SER A 51 5.25 -11.55 24.57
N HIS A 52 5.20 -12.87 24.39
CA HIS A 52 6.30 -13.61 23.78
C HIS A 52 6.49 -13.22 22.30
N ARG A 53 5.40 -13.12 21.52
CA ARG A 53 5.48 -12.67 20.12
C ARG A 53 6.05 -11.25 20.01
N ILE A 54 5.68 -10.36 20.92
CA ILE A 54 6.26 -9.00 21.01
C ILE A 54 7.76 -9.05 21.30
N GLU A 55 8.22 -9.88 22.23
CA GLU A 55 9.65 -10.03 22.53
C GLU A 55 10.45 -10.56 21.33
N VAL A 56 9.90 -11.53 20.61
CA VAL A 56 10.51 -12.07 19.39
C VAL A 56 10.66 -10.97 18.33
N LEU A 57 9.63 -10.17 18.09
CA LEU A 57 9.70 -9.06 17.14
C LEU A 57 10.68 -7.96 17.58
N LYS A 58 10.80 -7.68 18.87
CA LYS A 58 11.80 -6.74 19.40
C LYS A 58 13.24 -7.25 19.22
N ARG A 59 13.46 -8.56 19.38
CA ARG A 59 14.77 -9.17 19.05
C ARG A 59 15.07 -9.06 17.57
N TRP A 60 14.10 -9.33 16.71
CA TRP A 60 14.25 -9.15 15.27
C TRP A 60 14.51 -7.70 14.88
N ARG A 61 13.89 -6.73 15.52
CA ARG A 61 14.18 -5.30 15.35
C ARG A 61 15.66 -4.98 15.56
N THR A 62 16.29 -5.58 16.56
CA THR A 62 17.73 -5.42 16.82
C THR A 62 18.58 -6.00 15.68
N GLU A 63 18.23 -7.19 15.20
CA GLU A 63 18.90 -7.84 14.08
C GLU A 63 18.71 -7.10 12.74
N TRP A 64 17.55 -6.47 12.56
CA TRP A 64 17.27 -5.61 11.41
C TRP A 64 18.16 -4.36 11.42
N ILE A 65 18.27 -3.69 12.56
CA ILE A 65 19.15 -2.51 12.73
C ILE A 65 20.62 -2.88 12.48
N ALA A 66 21.06 -4.02 12.96
CA ALA A 66 22.44 -4.48 12.75
C ALA A 66 22.81 -4.67 11.27
N ARG A 67 21.80 -4.87 10.39
CA ARG A 67 21.98 -5.06 8.94
C ARG A 67 21.49 -3.86 8.11
N GLN A 68 21.21 -2.73 8.77
CA GLN A 68 20.63 -1.56 8.10
C GLN A 68 21.47 -1.09 6.90
N GLY A 69 22.79 -1.08 7.01
CA GLY A 69 23.67 -0.67 5.91
C GLY A 69 23.51 -1.55 4.67
N GLU A 70 23.52 -2.88 4.84
CA GLU A 70 23.34 -3.84 3.74
C GLU A 70 21.95 -3.73 3.10
N LEU A 71 20.92 -3.51 3.91
CA LEU A 71 19.54 -3.33 3.43
C LEU A 71 19.40 -2.04 2.60
N VAL A 72 19.96 -0.93 3.08
CA VAL A 72 19.94 0.36 2.37
C VAL A 72 20.72 0.26 1.06
N GLU A 73 21.89 -0.39 1.06
CA GLU A 73 22.67 -0.60 -0.17
C GLU A 73 21.89 -1.41 -1.20
N ALA A 74 21.38 -2.58 -0.81
CA ALA A 74 20.61 -3.46 -1.68
C ALA A 74 19.39 -2.75 -2.28
N LEU A 75 18.65 -2.00 -1.45
CA LEU A 75 17.48 -1.26 -1.86
C LEU A 75 17.81 -0.08 -2.77
N SER A 76 18.93 0.61 -2.48
CA SER A 76 19.41 1.73 -3.31
C SER A 76 19.79 1.29 -4.72
N ILE A 77 20.39 0.10 -4.85
CA ILE A 77 20.72 -0.50 -6.16
C ILE A 77 19.44 -0.82 -6.93
N ASP A 78 18.45 -1.44 -6.30
CA ASP A 78 17.19 -1.83 -6.94
C ASP A 78 16.29 -0.66 -7.30
N THR A 79 16.32 0.41 -6.52
CA THR A 79 15.39 1.54 -6.70
C THR A 79 16.04 2.78 -7.32
N GLY A 80 17.35 2.87 -7.30
CA GLY A 80 18.09 4.06 -7.72
C GLY A 80 17.87 5.27 -6.79
N ARG A 81 17.41 5.05 -5.53
CA ARG A 81 17.02 6.09 -4.55
C ARG A 81 17.68 5.84 -3.21
N TYR A 82 18.59 6.70 -2.77
CA TYR A 82 19.33 6.49 -1.53
C TYR A 82 18.56 6.92 -0.27
N LEU A 83 18.05 8.14 -0.23
CA LEU A 83 17.35 8.65 0.98
C LEU A 83 16.04 7.90 1.24
N ILE A 84 15.27 7.59 0.19
CA ILE A 84 14.04 6.83 0.31
C ILE A 84 14.34 5.40 0.75
N ALA A 85 15.40 4.78 0.23
CA ALA A 85 15.85 3.46 0.67
C ALA A 85 16.17 3.46 2.18
N GLY A 86 16.89 4.47 2.66
CA GLY A 86 17.17 4.65 4.08
C GLY A 86 15.89 4.79 4.92
N SER A 87 14.94 5.61 4.46
CA SER A 87 13.66 5.82 5.13
C SER A 87 12.81 4.56 5.17
N GLU A 88 12.76 3.78 4.10
CA GLU A 88 12.04 2.49 4.06
C GLU A 88 12.62 1.48 5.05
N VAL A 89 13.94 1.33 5.07
CA VAL A 89 14.62 0.41 5.99
C VAL A 89 14.37 0.82 7.45
N GLN A 90 14.40 2.13 7.72
CA GLN A 90 14.10 2.67 9.06
C GLN A 90 12.62 2.49 9.42
N SER A 91 11.69 2.59 8.48
CA SER A 91 10.25 2.49 8.73
C SER A 91 9.84 1.14 9.34
N VAL A 92 10.56 0.05 9.03
CA VAL A 92 10.29 -1.28 9.60
C VAL A 92 10.44 -1.28 11.12
N THR A 93 11.45 -0.59 11.66
CA THR A 93 11.63 -0.46 13.11
C THR A 93 10.49 0.32 13.75
N GLY A 94 10.06 1.40 13.10
CA GLY A 94 8.89 2.17 13.53
C GLY A 94 7.58 1.36 13.49
N MET A 95 7.39 0.53 12.46
CA MET A 95 6.24 -0.37 12.37
C MET A 95 6.23 -1.40 13.51
N ILE A 96 7.39 -2.00 13.83
CA ILE A 96 7.51 -2.96 14.95
C ILE A 96 7.16 -2.26 16.25
N ASP A 97 7.75 -1.09 16.53
CA ASP A 97 7.56 -0.34 17.77
C ASP A 97 6.06 0.05 17.93
N ARG A 98 5.45 0.60 16.88
CA ARG A 98 4.04 0.99 16.88
C ARG A 98 3.12 -0.22 17.14
N TRP A 99 3.29 -1.30 16.39
CA TRP A 99 2.41 -2.48 16.54
C TRP A 99 2.61 -3.17 17.88
N CYS A 100 3.85 -3.31 18.36
CA CYS A 100 4.13 -3.88 19.68
C CYS A 100 3.53 -3.02 20.82
N GLY A 101 3.42 -1.70 20.63
CA GLY A 101 2.77 -0.81 21.58
C GLY A 101 1.24 -0.84 21.51
N LEU A 102 0.66 -0.97 20.32
CA LEU A 102 -0.80 -0.89 20.10
C LEU A 102 -1.53 -2.19 20.40
N VAL A 103 -0.99 -3.32 19.95
CA VAL A 103 -1.68 -4.63 19.97
C VAL A 103 -2.15 -5.08 21.37
N PRO A 104 -1.43 -4.83 22.49
CA PRO A 104 -1.92 -5.19 23.81
C PRO A 104 -3.30 -4.62 24.16
N SER A 105 -3.61 -3.42 23.69
CA SER A 105 -4.91 -2.78 23.92
C SER A 105 -6.04 -3.36 23.04
N LEU A 106 -5.68 -3.99 21.91
CA LEU A 106 -6.64 -4.57 20.95
C LEU A 106 -6.97 -6.04 21.22
N ALA A 107 -6.16 -6.72 22.02
CA ALA A 107 -6.27 -8.16 22.27
C ALA A 107 -7.18 -8.52 23.47
N ALA A 108 -7.81 -7.55 24.12
CA ALA A 108 -8.67 -7.79 25.26
C ALA A 108 -9.96 -8.55 24.85
N GLU A 109 -10.23 -9.66 25.53
CA GLU A 109 -11.49 -10.39 25.38
C GLU A 109 -12.54 -9.82 26.36
N GLU A 110 -13.68 -9.41 25.85
CA GLU A 110 -14.79 -8.91 26.65
C GLU A 110 -15.95 -9.90 26.62
N GLU A 111 -16.65 -10.04 27.78
CA GLU A 111 -17.88 -10.81 27.89
C GLU A 111 -19.08 -9.87 27.94
N PHE A 112 -20.05 -10.14 27.09
CA PHE A 112 -21.25 -9.35 26.94
C PHE A 112 -22.49 -10.19 27.37
N ARG A 113 -23.50 -9.52 27.93
CA ARG A 113 -24.84 -10.11 28.14
C ARG A 113 -25.74 -9.77 26.96
N SER A 114 -26.54 -10.73 26.53
CA SER A 114 -27.52 -10.51 25.48
C SER A 114 -28.61 -9.54 25.96
N ALA A 115 -28.88 -8.51 25.18
CA ALA A 115 -29.96 -7.57 25.44
C ALA A 115 -31.38 -8.20 25.27
N SER A 116 -31.50 -9.15 24.32
CA SER A 116 -32.76 -9.83 24.01
C SER A 116 -33.02 -11.12 24.80
N MET A 117 -31.96 -11.73 25.34
CA MET A 117 -32.02 -13.02 26.04
C MET A 117 -31.26 -12.93 27.38
N PRO A 118 -31.92 -12.55 28.48
CA PRO A 118 -31.25 -12.26 29.78
C PRO A 118 -30.39 -13.41 30.34
N ASN A 119 -30.73 -14.66 29.99
CA ASN A 119 -30.00 -15.85 30.42
C ASN A 119 -28.83 -16.23 29.48
N ILE A 120 -28.50 -15.38 28.52
CA ILE A 120 -27.41 -15.63 27.57
C ILE A 120 -26.29 -14.58 27.79
N SER A 121 -25.07 -15.08 27.94
CA SER A 121 -23.86 -14.24 27.71
C SER A 121 -23.06 -14.77 26.53
N TYR A 122 -22.22 -13.91 25.97
CA TYR A 122 -21.33 -14.30 24.87
C TYR A 122 -19.98 -13.60 24.98
N ARG A 123 -18.96 -14.28 24.46
CA ARG A 123 -17.59 -13.80 24.36
C ARG A 123 -17.10 -14.03 22.94
N SER A 124 -16.48 -13.02 22.36
CA SER A 124 -15.76 -13.17 21.08
C SER A 124 -14.38 -13.78 21.33
N GLN A 125 -13.99 -14.74 20.50
CA GLN A 125 -12.64 -15.29 20.45
C GLN A 125 -12.03 -14.95 19.10
N TYR A 126 -10.83 -14.42 19.11
CA TYR A 126 -10.04 -14.15 17.92
C TYR A 126 -9.16 -15.35 17.58
N VAL A 127 -9.39 -15.96 16.41
CA VAL A 127 -8.63 -17.11 15.92
C VAL A 127 -7.79 -16.66 14.72
N PRO A 128 -6.44 -16.61 14.83
CA PRO A 128 -5.59 -16.17 13.72
C PRO A 128 -5.77 -17.07 12.50
N TYR A 129 -5.57 -16.51 11.31
CA TYR A 129 -5.37 -17.32 10.12
C TYR A 129 -4.06 -18.11 10.25
N SER A 130 -4.02 -19.33 9.70
CA SER A 130 -2.81 -20.14 9.80
C SER A 130 -1.69 -19.58 8.92
N LEU A 131 -1.99 -19.24 7.66
CA LEU A 131 -1.02 -18.67 6.73
C LEU A 131 -1.56 -17.42 6.05
N VAL A 132 -0.82 -16.34 6.16
CA VAL A 132 -1.04 -15.08 5.42
C VAL A 132 -0.06 -15.03 4.24
N GLY A 133 -0.60 -14.96 3.02
CA GLY A 133 0.18 -14.65 1.83
C GLY A 133 0.23 -13.14 1.60
N VAL A 134 1.43 -12.58 1.46
CA VAL A 134 1.63 -11.17 1.13
C VAL A 134 2.30 -11.06 -0.23
N ILE A 135 1.69 -10.36 -1.18
CA ILE A 135 2.26 -10.09 -2.50
C ILE A 135 2.48 -8.58 -2.61
N SER A 136 3.75 -8.18 -2.72
CA SER A 136 4.17 -6.79 -2.58
C SER A 136 4.77 -6.23 -3.87
N PRO A 137 4.58 -4.93 -4.17
CA PRO A 137 5.06 -4.28 -5.38
C PRO A 137 6.53 -3.85 -5.29
N TRP A 138 6.99 -3.19 -6.36
CA TRP A 138 8.38 -2.79 -6.55
C TRP A 138 8.70 -1.36 -6.10
N ASN A 139 7.69 -0.50 -5.89
CA ASN A 139 7.90 0.94 -5.71
C ASN A 139 8.34 1.36 -4.30
N PHE A 140 7.86 0.66 -3.27
CA PHE A 140 8.32 0.72 -1.88
C PHE A 140 8.48 -0.70 -1.35
N PRO A 141 9.50 -1.44 -1.86
CA PRO A 141 9.55 -2.90 -1.72
C PRO A 141 9.70 -3.37 -0.28
N VAL A 142 10.39 -2.62 0.58
CA VAL A 142 10.55 -2.96 1.99
C VAL A 142 9.30 -2.58 2.78
N SER A 143 8.88 -1.32 2.71
CA SER A 143 7.73 -0.85 3.51
C SER A 143 6.46 -1.65 3.24
N LEU A 144 6.17 -1.95 1.96
CA LEU A 144 4.95 -2.65 1.55
C LEU A 144 5.00 -4.17 1.77
N CYS A 145 6.17 -4.76 1.96
CA CYS A 145 6.30 -6.13 2.44
C CYS A 145 5.91 -6.26 3.91
N PHE A 146 6.35 -5.31 4.74
CA PHE A 146 6.26 -5.44 6.20
C PHE A 146 5.00 -4.82 6.80
N ILE A 147 4.34 -3.90 6.10
CA ILE A 147 3.12 -3.24 6.60
C ILE A 147 2.00 -4.25 6.95
N ASP A 148 1.90 -5.34 6.18
CA ASP A 148 0.94 -6.42 6.41
C ASP A 148 1.55 -7.56 7.23
N ALA A 149 2.84 -7.87 7.03
CA ALA A 149 3.50 -9.00 7.67
C ALA A 149 3.64 -8.82 9.19
N ILE A 150 4.04 -7.64 9.67
CA ILE A 150 4.27 -7.41 11.11
C ILE A 150 3.01 -7.61 11.94
N PRO A 151 1.85 -6.97 11.63
CA PRO A 151 0.64 -7.20 12.40
C PRO A 151 0.09 -8.64 12.26
N ALA A 152 0.28 -9.31 11.12
CA ALA A 152 -0.08 -10.71 10.95
C ALA A 152 0.74 -11.63 11.86
N LEU A 153 2.05 -11.42 11.98
CA LEU A 153 2.91 -12.16 12.91
C LEU A 153 2.49 -11.94 14.36
N LEU A 154 2.20 -10.69 14.75
CA LEU A 154 1.70 -10.39 16.10
C LEU A 154 0.32 -11.00 16.36
N ALA A 155 -0.52 -11.16 15.37
CA ALA A 155 -1.79 -11.86 15.46
C ALA A 155 -1.62 -13.37 15.74
N GLY A 156 -0.45 -13.93 15.45
CA GLY A 156 -0.15 -15.36 15.61
C GLY A 156 -0.24 -16.14 14.29
N CYS A 157 -0.26 -15.46 13.16
CA CYS A 157 -0.22 -16.09 11.84
C CYS A 157 1.23 -16.45 11.47
N ALA A 158 1.40 -17.48 10.66
CA ALA A 158 2.57 -17.61 9.82
C ALA A 158 2.43 -16.71 8.59
N VAL A 159 3.54 -16.20 8.07
CA VAL A 159 3.53 -15.26 6.95
C VAL A 159 4.51 -15.67 5.88
N PHE A 160 4.04 -15.70 4.63
CA PHE A 160 4.89 -15.82 3.45
C PHE A 160 4.76 -14.55 2.62
N VAL A 161 5.87 -13.84 2.41
CA VAL A 161 5.92 -12.65 1.57
C VAL A 161 6.56 -12.99 0.23
N LYS A 162 5.85 -12.73 -0.86
CA LYS A 162 6.39 -12.69 -2.22
C LYS A 162 6.58 -11.23 -2.63
N PRO A 163 7.80 -10.67 -2.52
CA PRO A 163 8.10 -9.35 -3.05
C PRO A 163 8.12 -9.36 -4.58
N SER A 164 8.13 -8.17 -5.17
CA SER A 164 8.30 -8.03 -6.61
C SER A 164 9.65 -8.55 -7.08
N GLU A 165 9.67 -9.18 -8.24
CA GLU A 165 10.86 -9.59 -8.96
C GLU A 165 11.70 -8.42 -9.50
N VAL A 166 11.15 -7.22 -9.51
CA VAL A 166 11.82 -6.00 -9.99
C VAL A 166 12.84 -5.48 -8.98
N THR A 167 12.58 -5.65 -7.68
CA THR A 167 13.39 -5.09 -6.60
C THR A 167 13.67 -6.12 -5.50
N PRO A 168 14.36 -7.25 -5.80
CA PRO A 168 14.47 -8.39 -4.89
C PRO A 168 15.72 -8.40 -4.00
N ARG A 169 16.74 -7.54 -4.22
CA ARG A 169 18.05 -7.66 -3.55
C ARG A 169 17.98 -7.52 -2.04
N PHE A 170 17.02 -6.75 -1.52
CA PHE A 170 16.86 -6.58 -0.07
C PHE A 170 16.46 -7.89 0.64
N VAL A 171 15.95 -8.88 -0.10
CA VAL A 171 15.46 -10.14 0.49
C VAL A 171 16.56 -10.91 1.21
N GLU A 172 17.76 -10.94 0.65
CA GLU A 172 18.87 -11.68 1.26
C GLU A 172 19.29 -11.11 2.63
N PRO A 173 19.62 -9.82 2.80
CA PRO A 173 19.90 -9.25 4.13
C PRO A 173 18.68 -9.27 5.06
N ALA A 174 17.46 -9.12 4.55
CA ALA A 174 16.24 -9.27 5.34
C ALA A 174 16.10 -10.68 5.90
N MET A 175 16.27 -11.72 5.08
CA MET A 175 16.22 -13.11 5.52
C MET A 175 17.32 -13.46 6.51
N ARG A 176 18.53 -12.88 6.37
CA ARG A 176 19.58 -13.04 7.39
C ARG A 176 19.18 -12.45 8.73
N SER A 177 18.47 -11.31 8.75
CA SER A 177 17.96 -10.74 9.99
C SER A 177 16.89 -11.62 10.65
N ILE A 178 16.01 -12.23 9.84
CA ILE A 178 14.97 -13.15 10.31
C ILE A 178 15.59 -14.45 10.85
N ALA A 179 16.55 -15.01 10.12
CA ALA A 179 17.24 -16.26 10.49
C ALA A 179 18.00 -16.15 11.83
N ALA A 180 18.43 -14.94 12.22
CA ALA A 180 19.05 -14.69 13.51
C ALA A 180 18.08 -14.86 14.71
N VAL A 181 16.77 -14.97 14.46
CA VAL A 181 15.72 -15.15 15.47
C VAL A 181 14.94 -16.44 15.13
N PRO A 182 15.36 -17.61 15.65
CA PRO A 182 14.82 -18.91 15.22
C PRO A 182 13.31 -19.05 15.32
N GLU A 183 12.69 -18.50 16.37
CA GLU A 183 11.24 -18.54 16.54
C GLU A 183 10.50 -17.76 15.44
N LEU A 184 11.08 -16.65 14.98
CA LEU A 184 10.53 -15.89 13.87
C LEU A 184 10.79 -16.59 12.53
N ALA A 185 11.99 -17.13 12.34
CA ALA A 185 12.38 -17.84 11.12
C ALA A 185 11.47 -19.05 10.83
N ALA A 186 10.92 -19.68 11.88
CA ALA A 186 10.00 -20.79 11.75
C ALA A 186 8.62 -20.40 11.16
N VAL A 187 8.20 -19.14 11.32
CA VAL A 187 6.86 -18.68 10.93
C VAL A 187 6.87 -17.53 9.92
N PHE A 188 8.05 -17.07 9.50
CA PHE A 188 8.18 -15.95 8.59
C PHE A 188 9.17 -16.24 7.45
N ARG A 189 8.68 -16.13 6.20
CA ARG A 189 9.49 -16.31 4.99
C ARG A 189 9.27 -15.16 4.03
N ILE A 190 10.36 -14.65 3.46
CA ILE A 190 10.34 -13.73 2.31
C ILE A 190 11.08 -14.45 1.19
N GLN A 191 10.41 -14.60 0.05
CA GLN A 191 11.01 -15.27 -1.11
C GLN A 191 10.53 -14.63 -2.41
N PRO A 192 11.43 -14.08 -3.23
CA PRO A 192 11.07 -13.51 -4.52
C PRO A 192 10.68 -14.63 -5.49
N GLY A 193 9.85 -14.29 -6.47
CA GLY A 193 9.39 -15.25 -7.45
C GLY A 193 8.58 -14.60 -8.56
N ALA A 194 8.27 -15.37 -9.60
CA ALA A 194 7.49 -14.95 -10.74
C ALA A 194 5.98 -14.81 -10.41
N ARG A 195 5.19 -14.47 -11.43
CA ARG A 195 3.72 -14.46 -11.36
C ARG A 195 3.16 -15.80 -10.88
N THR A 196 3.67 -16.90 -11.41
CA THR A 196 3.26 -18.27 -11.06
C THR A 196 3.48 -18.58 -9.57
N THR A 197 4.54 -18.05 -8.96
CA THR A 197 4.78 -18.12 -7.52
C THR A 197 3.67 -17.42 -6.72
N GLY A 198 3.22 -16.24 -7.19
CA GLY A 198 2.11 -15.52 -6.58
C GLY A 198 0.78 -16.29 -6.67
N GLU A 199 0.48 -16.85 -7.84
CA GLU A 199 -0.72 -17.66 -8.05
C GLU A 199 -0.72 -18.92 -7.16
N ALA A 200 0.42 -19.59 -7.04
CA ALA A 200 0.57 -20.76 -6.17
C ALA A 200 0.54 -20.42 -4.68
N LEU A 201 1.03 -19.25 -4.28
CA LEU A 201 0.93 -18.75 -2.91
C LEU A 201 -0.52 -18.49 -2.53
N ILE A 202 -1.33 -17.85 -3.40
CA ILE A 202 -2.75 -17.61 -3.15
C ILE A 202 -3.47 -18.94 -2.91
N ALA A 203 -3.22 -19.92 -3.75
CA ALA A 203 -3.85 -21.25 -3.67
C ALA A 203 -3.56 -22.00 -2.35
N GLN A 204 -2.51 -21.63 -1.63
CA GLN A 204 -2.06 -22.29 -0.40
C GLN A 204 -2.22 -21.40 0.85
N SER A 205 -2.69 -20.17 0.70
CA SER A 205 -2.92 -19.22 1.81
C SER A 205 -4.33 -19.35 2.38
N ASP A 206 -4.54 -18.84 3.60
CA ASP A 206 -5.87 -18.72 4.21
C ASP A 206 -6.44 -17.30 4.04
N VAL A 207 -5.57 -16.34 3.74
CA VAL A 207 -5.89 -14.96 3.40
C VAL A 207 -4.74 -14.38 2.58
N VAL A 208 -5.03 -13.51 1.63
CA VAL A 208 -4.01 -12.84 0.83
C VAL A 208 -4.09 -11.32 1.00
N CYS A 209 -2.93 -10.69 1.20
CA CYS A 209 -2.73 -9.25 1.10
C CYS A 209 -1.98 -8.96 -0.21
N PHE A 210 -2.51 -8.06 -1.01
CA PHE A 210 -1.90 -7.66 -2.27
C PHE A 210 -1.82 -6.15 -2.38
N THR A 211 -0.68 -5.65 -2.80
CA THR A 211 -0.49 -4.25 -3.19
C THR A 211 0.06 -4.21 -4.61
N GLY A 212 -0.58 -3.46 -5.50
CA GLY A 212 -0.16 -3.36 -6.90
C GLY A 212 -1.20 -2.72 -7.82
N SER A 213 -1.12 -2.99 -9.13
CA SER A 213 -2.04 -2.42 -10.11
C SER A 213 -3.46 -3.00 -10.01
N VAL A 214 -4.45 -2.21 -10.43
CA VAL A 214 -5.86 -2.65 -10.51
C VAL A 214 -6.02 -3.90 -11.37
N ALA A 215 -5.33 -3.97 -12.51
CA ALA A 215 -5.41 -5.11 -13.41
C ALA A 215 -4.94 -6.41 -12.73
N THR A 216 -3.82 -6.37 -12.00
CA THR A 216 -3.32 -7.52 -11.26
C THR A 216 -4.19 -7.81 -10.03
N GLY A 217 -4.68 -6.79 -9.33
CA GLY A 217 -5.57 -6.94 -8.18
C GLY A 217 -6.87 -7.71 -8.53
N ARG A 218 -7.44 -7.47 -9.70
CA ARG A 218 -8.60 -8.26 -10.20
C ARG A 218 -8.25 -9.74 -10.30
N LEU A 219 -7.11 -10.08 -10.90
CA LEU A 219 -6.67 -11.48 -11.03
C LEU A 219 -6.41 -12.13 -9.66
N VAL A 220 -5.85 -11.37 -8.70
CA VAL A 220 -5.64 -11.83 -7.33
C VAL A 220 -6.98 -12.08 -6.64
N ALA A 221 -7.95 -11.17 -6.76
CA ALA A 221 -9.29 -11.33 -6.21
C ALA A 221 -10.03 -12.55 -6.79
N GLU A 222 -9.98 -12.71 -8.11
CA GLU A 222 -10.57 -13.87 -8.80
C GLU A 222 -9.93 -15.18 -8.33
N ASN A 223 -8.60 -15.21 -8.20
CA ASN A 223 -7.90 -16.41 -7.74
C ASN A 223 -8.21 -16.71 -6.26
N ALA A 224 -8.23 -15.70 -5.40
CA ALA A 224 -8.64 -15.85 -4.01
C ALA A 224 -10.07 -16.38 -3.88
N ALA A 225 -11.01 -15.86 -4.68
CA ALA A 225 -12.40 -16.34 -4.71
C ALA A 225 -12.51 -17.82 -5.13
N ARG A 226 -11.71 -18.28 -6.08
CA ARG A 226 -11.66 -19.69 -6.49
C ARG A 226 -11.21 -20.62 -5.35
N HIS A 227 -10.36 -20.12 -4.45
CA HIS A 227 -9.90 -20.85 -3.25
C HIS A 227 -10.71 -20.53 -2.00
N PHE A 228 -11.77 -19.70 -2.12
CA PHE A 228 -12.68 -19.31 -1.04
C PHE A 228 -11.97 -18.68 0.16
N ILE A 229 -10.94 -17.86 -0.12
CA ILE A 229 -10.17 -17.13 0.89
C ILE A 229 -10.40 -15.61 0.76
N PRO A 230 -10.35 -14.86 1.88
CA PRO A 230 -10.39 -13.40 1.84
C PRO A 230 -9.16 -12.82 1.12
N SER A 231 -9.37 -11.68 0.45
CA SER A 231 -8.29 -10.88 -0.12
C SER A 231 -8.40 -9.43 0.36
N PHE A 232 -7.26 -8.86 0.75
CA PHE A 232 -7.11 -7.44 1.09
C PHE A 232 -6.27 -6.80 0.00
N LEU A 233 -6.87 -5.91 -0.77
CA LEU A 233 -6.26 -5.32 -1.96
C LEU A 233 -6.08 -3.82 -1.75
N GLU A 234 -4.85 -3.35 -1.92
CA GLU A 234 -4.49 -1.94 -1.99
C GLU A 234 -3.92 -1.68 -3.37
N LEU A 235 -4.64 -0.91 -4.16
CA LEU A 235 -4.39 -0.78 -5.59
C LEU A 235 -4.00 0.65 -5.96
N GLY A 236 -3.98 0.94 -7.26
CA GLY A 236 -3.61 2.24 -7.78
C GLY A 236 -4.59 3.36 -7.45
N GLY A 237 -4.14 4.59 -7.66
CA GLY A 237 -4.91 5.82 -7.54
C GLY A 237 -4.69 6.71 -8.75
N ASN A 238 -5.51 7.74 -8.88
CA ASN A 238 -5.28 8.91 -9.70
C ASN A 238 -5.81 10.10 -8.88
N ASP A 239 -5.06 10.39 -7.81
CA ASP A 239 -5.55 11.14 -6.66
C ASP A 239 -5.65 12.64 -6.95
N PRO A 240 -6.77 13.33 -6.62
CA PRO A 240 -6.96 14.73 -6.88
C PRO A 240 -6.38 15.63 -5.77
N LEU A 241 -5.90 16.81 -6.16
CA LEU A 241 -5.64 17.96 -5.30
C LEU A 241 -6.56 19.10 -5.68
N ILE A 242 -7.32 19.63 -4.72
CA ILE A 242 -8.13 20.87 -4.89
C ILE A 242 -7.42 22.01 -4.18
N VAL A 243 -7.18 23.12 -4.89
CA VAL A 243 -6.58 24.35 -4.35
C VAL A 243 -7.57 25.49 -4.50
N THR A 244 -8.06 26.03 -3.37
CA THR A 244 -9.05 27.13 -3.36
C THR A 244 -8.39 28.49 -3.53
N ALA A 245 -9.17 29.51 -3.85
CA ALA A 245 -8.67 30.89 -4.00
C ALA A 245 -8.12 31.47 -2.70
N SER A 246 -8.54 30.96 -1.55
CA SER A 246 -8.09 31.39 -0.21
C SER A 246 -6.76 30.74 0.20
N ALA A 247 -6.28 29.75 -0.55
CA ALA A 247 -5.07 28.99 -0.24
C ALA A 247 -3.81 29.87 -0.25
N ASP A 248 -2.88 29.58 0.64
CA ASP A 248 -1.52 30.09 0.54
C ASP A 248 -0.83 29.49 -0.69
N LEU A 249 -0.40 30.34 -1.62
CA LEU A 249 0.19 29.90 -2.89
C LEU A 249 1.55 29.19 -2.73
N GLU A 250 2.36 29.61 -1.73
CA GLU A 250 3.63 28.94 -1.46
C GLU A 250 3.38 27.51 -0.97
N LEU A 251 2.54 27.37 0.04
CA LEU A 251 2.15 26.07 0.57
C LEU A 251 1.54 25.18 -0.53
N ALA A 252 0.58 25.73 -1.29
CA ALA A 252 -0.16 24.97 -2.30
C ALA A 252 0.77 24.43 -3.41
N THR A 253 1.74 25.24 -3.86
CA THR A 253 2.70 24.81 -4.89
C THR A 253 3.75 23.84 -4.35
N ASP A 254 4.20 24.00 -3.10
CA ASP A 254 5.09 23.04 -2.44
C ASP A 254 4.42 21.68 -2.26
N VAL A 255 3.17 21.68 -1.80
CA VAL A 255 2.39 20.45 -1.63
C VAL A 255 2.14 19.77 -2.98
N ALA A 256 1.70 20.53 -3.99
CA ALA A 256 1.46 19.98 -5.33
C ALA A 256 2.73 19.31 -5.91
N LEU A 257 3.86 20.00 -5.85
CA LEU A 257 5.13 19.48 -6.36
C LEU A 257 5.60 18.25 -5.55
N ARG A 258 5.63 18.35 -4.22
CA ARG A 258 6.07 17.26 -3.34
C ARG A 258 5.17 16.04 -3.48
N ALA A 259 3.86 16.20 -3.36
CA ALA A 259 2.93 15.09 -3.32
C ALA A 259 2.81 14.37 -4.67
N THR A 260 3.11 15.06 -5.79
CA THR A 260 3.15 14.41 -7.11
C THR A 260 4.54 13.82 -7.41
N CYS A 261 5.64 14.47 -7.01
CA CYS A 261 6.98 14.09 -7.48
C CYS A 261 7.81 13.29 -6.48
N LEU A 262 7.36 13.14 -5.22
CA LEU A 262 8.04 12.28 -4.25
C LEU A 262 8.20 10.86 -4.81
N ALA A 263 9.39 10.27 -4.63
CA ALA A 263 9.73 8.98 -5.22
C ALA A 263 9.59 8.92 -6.76
N THR A 264 9.80 10.08 -7.42
CA THR A 264 9.60 10.24 -8.87
C THR A 264 8.15 9.99 -9.29
N GLY A 265 7.18 10.29 -8.42
CA GLY A 265 5.76 10.03 -8.64
C GLY A 265 5.37 8.55 -8.64
N GLN A 266 6.29 7.65 -8.31
CA GLN A 266 6.05 6.20 -8.30
C GLN A 266 5.44 5.76 -6.97
N ALA A 267 4.37 6.44 -6.54
CA ALA A 267 3.64 6.15 -5.31
C ALA A 267 2.13 6.11 -5.59
N CYS A 268 1.43 5.11 -5.03
CA CYS A 268 0.00 4.94 -5.24
C CYS A 268 -0.85 6.12 -4.72
N GLN A 269 -0.32 6.90 -3.77
CA GLN A 269 -0.96 8.09 -3.20
C GLN A 269 -0.34 9.40 -3.75
N SER A 270 0.29 9.38 -4.92
CA SER A 270 0.69 10.59 -5.64
C SER A 270 -0.54 11.39 -6.04
N LEU A 271 -0.49 12.72 -5.85
CA LEU A 271 -1.56 13.60 -6.30
C LEU A 271 -1.37 13.88 -7.79
N GLU A 272 -2.11 13.18 -8.64
CA GLU A 272 -1.90 13.13 -10.09
C GLU A 272 -2.81 14.06 -10.88
N ARG A 273 -3.84 14.67 -10.26
CA ARG A 273 -4.75 15.62 -10.88
C ARG A 273 -4.88 16.86 -10.00
N VAL A 274 -4.44 18.02 -10.49
CA VAL A 274 -4.45 19.25 -9.70
C VAL A 274 -5.53 20.20 -10.23
N TYR A 275 -6.51 20.54 -9.39
CA TYR A 275 -7.60 21.46 -9.68
C TYR A 275 -7.38 22.74 -8.90
N VAL A 276 -7.30 23.89 -9.61
CA VAL A 276 -6.96 25.20 -9.02
C VAL A 276 -8.03 26.22 -9.33
N ASP A 277 -8.47 26.97 -8.33
CA ASP A 277 -9.43 28.07 -8.53
C ASP A 277 -8.92 29.04 -9.58
N ARG A 278 -9.76 29.38 -10.57
CA ARG A 278 -9.38 30.19 -11.72
C ARG A 278 -8.78 31.56 -11.34
N ARG A 279 -9.21 32.12 -10.22
CA ARG A 279 -8.74 33.43 -9.74
C ARG A 279 -7.24 33.44 -9.41
N ILE A 280 -6.70 32.32 -8.96
CA ILE A 280 -5.29 32.19 -8.58
C ILE A 280 -4.49 31.33 -9.56
N PHE A 281 -5.13 30.73 -10.58
CA PHE A 281 -4.53 29.81 -11.52
C PHE A 281 -3.26 30.34 -12.19
N PRO A 282 -3.19 31.57 -12.74
CA PRO A 282 -1.97 32.05 -13.37
C PRO A 282 -0.79 32.15 -12.42
N ALA A 283 -1.02 32.68 -11.21
CA ALA A 283 0.03 32.81 -10.18
C ALA A 283 0.49 31.46 -9.64
N PHE A 284 -0.46 30.51 -9.49
CA PHE A 284 -0.14 29.13 -9.09
C PHE A 284 0.75 28.44 -10.12
N ILE A 285 0.40 28.54 -11.42
CA ILE A 285 1.18 27.92 -12.50
C ILE A 285 2.59 28.52 -12.59
N GLU A 286 2.71 29.85 -12.53
CA GLU A 286 4.02 30.52 -12.58
C GLU A 286 4.94 29.99 -11.45
N ARG A 287 4.45 29.95 -10.20
CA ARG A 287 5.23 29.46 -9.06
C ARG A 287 5.54 27.97 -9.15
N LEU A 288 4.56 27.14 -9.53
CA LEU A 288 4.75 25.71 -9.67
C LEU A 288 5.83 25.40 -10.71
N VAL A 289 5.80 26.07 -11.87
CA VAL A 289 6.82 25.88 -12.91
C VAL A 289 8.20 26.29 -12.42
N GLN A 290 8.32 27.44 -11.73
CA GLN A 290 9.60 27.90 -11.16
C GLN A 290 10.19 26.86 -10.19
N LYS A 291 9.36 26.32 -9.28
CA LYS A 291 9.79 25.28 -8.33
C LYS A 291 10.11 23.95 -9.04
N ALA A 292 9.30 23.53 -10.01
CA ALA A 292 9.48 22.30 -10.76
C ALA A 292 10.79 22.27 -11.52
N GLN A 293 11.20 23.42 -12.11
CA GLN A 293 12.45 23.58 -12.84
C GLN A 293 13.71 23.46 -11.94
N GLN A 294 13.58 23.62 -10.63
CA GLN A 294 14.69 23.47 -9.67
C GLN A 294 14.91 22.03 -9.22
N VAL A 295 14.01 21.13 -9.56
CA VAL A 295 14.12 19.71 -9.18
C VAL A 295 15.06 19.00 -10.16
N GLU A 296 16.18 18.53 -9.63
CA GLU A 296 17.22 17.85 -10.39
C GLU A 296 17.18 16.33 -10.22
N PRO A 297 17.43 15.54 -11.29
CA PRO A 297 17.66 14.11 -11.20
C PRO A 297 18.91 13.80 -10.35
N ASN A 298 18.90 12.65 -9.69
CA ASN A 298 20.05 12.13 -8.95
C ASN A 298 21.09 11.46 -9.89
N TRP A 299 21.48 12.17 -10.94
CA TRP A 299 22.45 11.73 -11.94
C TRP A 299 23.58 12.74 -12.10
N PRO A 300 24.86 12.30 -12.21
CA PRO A 300 25.33 10.90 -12.18
C PRO A 300 25.44 10.30 -10.76
N ASP A 301 25.42 11.10 -9.72
CA ASP A 301 25.60 10.67 -8.32
C ASP A 301 24.24 10.42 -7.64
N ILE A 302 24.07 9.22 -7.07
CA ILE A 302 22.85 8.82 -6.35
C ILE A 302 22.60 9.68 -5.10
N HIS A 303 23.63 10.30 -4.53
CA HIS A 303 23.55 11.15 -3.34
C HIS A 303 23.25 12.61 -3.66
N SER A 304 23.17 12.95 -4.97
CA SER A 304 22.83 14.31 -5.45
C SER A 304 21.39 14.35 -5.97
N GLY A 305 20.91 15.56 -6.31
CA GLY A 305 19.57 15.75 -6.87
C GLY A 305 18.42 15.41 -5.92
N THR A 306 17.22 15.43 -6.46
CA THR A 306 15.97 15.31 -5.70
C THR A 306 15.17 14.05 -6.07
N ILE A 307 15.20 13.65 -7.35
CA ILE A 307 14.41 12.53 -7.89
C ILE A 307 15.30 11.46 -8.52
N GLY A 308 14.89 10.20 -8.30
CA GLY A 308 15.55 9.02 -8.87
C GLY A 308 15.02 8.64 -10.26
N PRO A 309 15.50 7.52 -10.82
CA PRO A 309 15.01 6.97 -12.08
C PRO A 309 13.63 6.32 -11.93
N PHE A 310 13.02 5.98 -13.06
CA PHE A 310 11.98 4.97 -13.09
C PHE A 310 12.58 3.60 -12.70
N ILE A 311 12.06 3.01 -11.62
CA ILE A 311 12.50 1.71 -11.12
C ILE A 311 12.18 0.63 -12.16
N PHE A 312 10.94 0.65 -12.66
CA PHE A 312 10.46 -0.27 -13.69
C PHE A 312 10.46 0.42 -15.05
N ALA A 313 11.32 -0.03 -15.95
CA ALA A 313 11.53 0.64 -17.25
C ALA A 313 10.23 0.83 -18.06
N ARG A 314 9.32 -0.17 -18.01
CA ARG A 314 8.01 -0.10 -18.68
C ARG A 314 7.15 1.06 -18.20
N GLN A 315 7.33 1.52 -16.94
CA GLN A 315 6.58 2.67 -16.44
C GLN A 315 6.98 3.95 -17.16
N ALA A 316 8.25 4.11 -17.51
CA ALA A 316 8.71 5.24 -18.33
C ALA A 316 8.02 5.28 -19.71
N ASP A 317 7.82 4.11 -20.33
CA ASP A 317 7.13 4.00 -21.62
C ASP A 317 5.65 4.37 -21.53
N ILE A 318 4.98 3.94 -20.42
CA ILE A 318 3.58 4.30 -20.14
C ILE A 318 3.45 5.81 -19.98
N VAL A 319 4.30 6.43 -19.17
CA VAL A 319 4.27 7.89 -18.95
C VAL A 319 4.57 8.65 -20.26
N ALA A 320 5.54 8.18 -21.06
CA ALA A 320 5.81 8.77 -22.36
C ALA A 320 4.59 8.71 -23.30
N ALA A 321 3.86 7.60 -23.31
CA ALA A 321 2.64 7.45 -24.10
C ALA A 321 1.51 8.39 -23.61
N GLN A 322 1.32 8.53 -22.31
CA GLN A 322 0.34 9.46 -21.72
C GLN A 322 0.68 10.93 -22.06
N LEU A 323 1.96 11.30 -22.00
CA LEU A 323 2.42 12.65 -22.40
C LEU A 323 2.20 12.91 -23.91
N ALA A 324 2.39 11.90 -24.75
CA ALA A 324 2.11 12.00 -26.17
C ALA A 324 0.59 12.15 -26.44
N ASP A 325 -0.26 11.39 -25.75
CA ASP A 325 -1.71 11.51 -25.80
C ASP A 325 -2.18 12.92 -25.39
N ALA A 326 -1.66 13.43 -24.26
CA ALA A 326 -2.01 14.76 -23.76
C ALA A 326 -1.65 15.86 -24.77
N ARG A 327 -0.44 15.83 -25.34
CA ARG A 327 0.00 16.79 -26.39
C ARG A 327 -0.88 16.69 -27.64
N ALA A 328 -1.19 15.48 -28.11
CA ALA A 328 -2.03 15.27 -29.27
C ALA A 328 -3.46 15.81 -29.07
N LYS A 329 -3.94 15.84 -27.81
CA LYS A 329 -5.24 16.38 -27.43
C LYS A 329 -5.22 17.86 -27.02
N GLY A 330 -4.07 18.55 -27.17
CA GLY A 330 -3.99 20.00 -26.98
C GLY A 330 -3.35 20.47 -25.68
N ALA A 331 -2.92 19.57 -24.79
CA ALA A 331 -2.21 19.97 -23.57
C ALA A 331 -0.89 20.67 -23.89
N LYS A 332 -0.57 21.71 -23.12
CA LYS A 332 0.70 22.42 -23.18
C LYS A 332 1.62 21.97 -22.06
N VAL A 333 2.86 21.63 -22.42
CA VAL A 333 3.94 21.30 -21.49
C VAL A 333 4.68 22.59 -21.15
N LEU A 334 4.69 22.97 -19.88
CA LEU A 334 5.36 24.21 -19.44
C LEU A 334 6.79 23.98 -18.96
N CYS A 335 7.08 22.77 -18.44
CA CYS A 335 8.44 22.32 -18.12
C CYS A 335 8.50 20.78 -18.14
N GLY A 336 9.69 20.22 -18.20
CA GLY A 336 9.89 18.76 -18.26
C GLY A 336 9.41 18.16 -19.59
N GLY A 337 8.66 17.05 -19.54
CA GLY A 337 7.96 16.46 -20.68
C GLY A 337 8.78 15.56 -21.60
N GLY A 338 10.01 15.22 -21.23
CA GLY A 338 10.88 14.31 -21.99
C GLY A 338 11.58 13.30 -21.09
N ILE A 339 11.54 12.03 -21.46
CA ILE A 339 12.34 11.00 -20.79
C ILE A 339 13.83 11.23 -21.09
N GLU A 340 14.64 11.35 -20.05
CA GLU A 340 16.09 11.43 -20.11
C GLU A 340 16.68 10.01 -19.99
N ASP A 341 17.51 9.63 -20.96
CA ASP A 341 18.16 8.31 -20.98
C ASP A 341 19.64 8.45 -20.59
N HIS A 342 20.00 7.91 -19.45
CA HIS A 342 21.36 7.84 -18.94
C HIS A 342 21.79 6.38 -18.72
N GLY A 343 21.23 5.45 -19.51
CA GLY A 343 21.26 4.01 -19.28
C GLY A 343 20.00 3.54 -18.51
N GLY A 344 19.64 4.24 -17.45
CA GLY A 344 18.30 4.24 -16.86
C GLY A 344 17.41 5.32 -17.47
N LYS A 345 16.20 5.46 -16.99
CA LYS A 345 15.19 6.42 -17.46
C LYS A 345 14.82 7.38 -16.33
N TRP A 346 14.93 8.69 -16.60
CA TRP A 346 14.49 9.75 -15.69
C TRP A 346 13.45 10.62 -16.37
N LEU A 347 12.63 11.29 -15.58
CA LEU A 347 11.73 12.34 -16.02
C LEU A 347 11.76 13.47 -14.99
N ARG A 348 12.07 14.69 -15.44
CA ARG A 348 11.92 15.86 -14.57
C ARG A 348 10.46 16.16 -14.33
N PRO A 349 10.09 16.82 -13.20
CA PRO A 349 8.72 17.24 -12.97
C PRO A 349 8.16 17.92 -14.22
N THR A 350 7.01 17.41 -14.65
CA THR A 350 6.37 17.81 -15.91
C THR A 350 5.05 18.49 -15.62
N VAL A 351 4.99 19.82 -15.79
CA VAL A 351 3.76 20.60 -15.58
C VAL A 351 3.01 20.71 -16.91
N LEU A 352 1.73 20.29 -16.87
CA LEU A 352 0.80 20.38 -18.00
C LEU A 352 -0.36 21.32 -17.69
N VAL A 353 -0.74 22.13 -18.67
CA VAL A 353 -1.96 22.94 -18.65
C VAL A 353 -2.79 22.68 -19.90
N ASP A 354 -3.99 23.28 -19.97
CA ASP A 354 -4.96 23.03 -21.03
C ASP A 354 -5.33 21.54 -21.12
N VAL A 355 -5.39 20.88 -19.95
CA VAL A 355 -5.76 19.47 -19.82
C VAL A 355 -7.26 19.31 -19.61
N HIS A 356 -7.80 18.14 -19.98
CA HIS A 356 -9.19 17.77 -19.74
C HIS A 356 -9.32 16.24 -19.53
N HIS A 357 -10.43 15.79 -18.94
CA HIS A 357 -10.63 14.39 -18.54
C HIS A 357 -10.67 13.37 -19.71
N GLY A 358 -10.70 13.82 -20.96
CA GLY A 358 -10.49 12.97 -22.12
C GLY A 358 -9.03 12.59 -22.39
N MET A 359 -8.08 13.12 -21.61
CA MET A 359 -6.65 12.81 -21.71
C MET A 359 -6.28 11.71 -20.70
N GLN A 360 -5.38 10.80 -21.09
CA GLN A 360 -4.96 9.68 -20.23
C GLN A 360 -4.33 10.16 -18.92
N VAL A 361 -3.57 11.24 -18.91
CA VAL A 361 -2.99 11.85 -17.69
C VAL A 361 -4.05 12.32 -16.68
N MET A 362 -5.32 12.43 -17.06
CA MET A 362 -6.43 12.84 -16.21
C MET A 362 -7.36 11.68 -15.84
N SER A 363 -7.29 10.54 -16.54
CA SER A 363 -8.17 9.40 -16.35
C SER A 363 -7.48 8.15 -15.81
N ASP A 364 -6.21 7.98 -16.12
CA ASP A 364 -5.44 6.78 -15.78
C ASP A 364 -4.36 7.13 -14.76
N GLU A 365 -4.00 6.18 -13.90
CA GLU A 365 -2.86 6.30 -13.01
C GLU A 365 -1.59 6.54 -13.81
N THR A 366 -0.87 7.64 -13.52
CA THR A 366 0.36 8.03 -14.23
C THR A 366 1.59 7.36 -13.63
N PHE A 367 1.69 7.32 -12.32
CA PHE A 367 2.82 6.74 -11.59
C PHE A 367 4.18 7.30 -12.03
N GLY A 368 4.21 8.61 -12.20
CA GLY A 368 5.36 9.40 -12.67
C GLY A 368 5.23 10.86 -12.26
N PRO A 369 6.30 11.68 -12.38
CA PRO A 369 6.35 13.05 -11.89
C PRO A 369 5.67 14.02 -12.90
N VAL A 370 4.39 13.78 -13.18
CA VAL A 370 3.57 14.58 -14.11
C VAL A 370 2.47 15.28 -13.32
N ILE A 371 2.36 16.59 -13.48
CA ILE A 371 1.47 17.49 -12.76
C ILE A 371 0.52 18.15 -13.75
N PRO A 372 -0.58 17.48 -14.14
CA PRO A 372 -1.61 18.11 -14.95
C PRO A 372 -2.46 19.05 -14.08
N VAL A 373 -2.59 20.32 -14.49
CA VAL A 373 -3.28 21.35 -13.74
C VAL A 373 -4.45 21.88 -14.55
N MET A 374 -5.64 21.81 -13.97
CA MET A 374 -6.91 22.25 -14.57
C MET A 374 -7.57 23.33 -13.70
N PRO A 375 -8.01 24.48 -14.27
CA PRO A 375 -8.74 25.48 -13.52
C PRO A 375 -10.19 25.07 -13.30
N PHE A 376 -10.80 25.51 -12.18
CA PHE A 376 -12.23 25.43 -11.91
C PHE A 376 -12.82 26.79 -11.54
N GLU A 377 -14.14 26.96 -11.72
CA GLU A 377 -14.87 28.19 -11.40
C GLU A 377 -15.56 28.15 -10.04
N THR A 378 -16.06 26.99 -9.64
CA THR A 378 -16.79 26.80 -8.38
C THR A 378 -16.32 25.57 -7.62
N ILE A 379 -16.47 25.59 -6.30
CA ILE A 379 -16.15 24.42 -5.46
C ILE A 379 -16.98 23.19 -5.85
N ASP A 380 -18.23 23.37 -6.27
CA ASP A 380 -19.10 22.28 -6.73
C ASP A 380 -18.52 21.60 -7.98
N GLU A 381 -18.00 22.40 -8.92
CA GLU A 381 -17.29 21.90 -10.10
C GLU A 381 -16.01 21.17 -9.69
N ALA A 382 -15.18 21.74 -8.82
CA ALA A 382 -13.94 21.12 -8.36
C ALA A 382 -14.19 19.75 -7.71
N VAL A 383 -15.22 19.62 -6.87
CA VAL A 383 -15.62 18.38 -6.24
C VAL A 383 -16.14 17.37 -7.29
N ALA A 384 -16.93 17.82 -8.25
CA ALA A 384 -17.42 16.94 -9.33
C ALA A 384 -16.25 16.39 -10.16
N LEU A 385 -15.30 17.25 -10.57
CA LEU A 385 -14.09 16.86 -11.28
C LEU A 385 -13.18 15.92 -10.45
N ALA A 386 -13.00 16.18 -9.16
CA ALA A 386 -12.22 15.32 -8.27
C ALA A 386 -12.84 13.93 -8.13
N ASN A 387 -14.15 13.83 -8.08
CA ASN A 387 -14.90 12.58 -7.93
C ASN A 387 -15.07 11.80 -9.23
N GLU A 388 -14.80 12.41 -10.37
CA GLU A 388 -14.82 11.73 -11.66
C GLU A 388 -13.70 10.70 -11.75
N GLY A 389 -14.00 9.55 -12.34
CA GLY A 389 -13.05 8.46 -12.53
C GLY A 389 -13.32 7.27 -11.64
N VAL A 390 -12.49 6.24 -11.87
CA VAL A 390 -12.66 4.89 -11.29
C VAL A 390 -11.85 4.66 -10.02
N TYR A 391 -11.04 5.62 -9.62
CA TYR A 391 -10.16 5.57 -8.44
C TYR A 391 -10.75 6.34 -7.26
N GLY A 392 -10.30 5.97 -6.05
CA GLY A 392 -10.69 6.65 -4.82
C GLY A 392 -9.76 6.26 -3.66
N LEU A 393 -8.43 6.36 -3.88
CA LEU A 393 -7.45 5.99 -2.88
C LEU A 393 -7.24 7.09 -1.85
N SER A 394 -6.79 8.27 -2.30
CA SER A 394 -6.64 9.44 -1.46
C SER A 394 -6.92 10.74 -2.24
N ALA A 395 -6.90 11.87 -1.52
CA ALA A 395 -7.02 13.20 -2.08
C ALA A 395 -6.35 14.25 -1.18
N GLY A 396 -6.14 15.45 -1.72
CA GLY A 396 -5.69 16.61 -0.97
C GLY A 396 -6.60 17.81 -1.19
N VAL A 397 -6.73 18.66 -0.18
CA VAL A 397 -7.42 19.96 -0.28
C VAL A 397 -6.55 21.02 0.40
N ILE A 398 -6.22 22.08 -0.31
CA ILE A 398 -5.51 23.24 0.21
C ILE A 398 -6.44 24.45 0.18
N ALA A 399 -6.70 25.01 1.35
CA ALA A 399 -7.61 26.14 1.53
C ALA A 399 -7.03 27.13 2.57
N GLY A 400 -7.65 28.28 2.71
CA GLY A 400 -7.24 29.32 3.64
C GLY A 400 -7.41 28.92 5.11
N THR A 401 -8.36 28.04 5.41
CA THR A 401 -8.58 27.48 6.75
C THR A 401 -8.80 25.99 6.73
N LEU A 402 -8.58 25.32 7.87
CA LEU A 402 -8.86 23.89 8.00
C LEU A 402 -10.35 23.57 7.87
N GLU A 403 -11.22 24.45 8.35
CA GLU A 403 -12.67 24.29 8.28
C GLU A 403 -13.16 24.31 6.82
N GLU A 404 -12.62 25.21 6.00
CA GLU A 404 -12.89 25.25 4.56
C GLU A 404 -12.38 23.97 3.87
N ALA A 405 -11.15 23.59 4.14
CA ALA A 405 -10.58 22.36 3.59
C ALA A 405 -11.41 21.12 3.99
N GLU A 406 -11.84 21.03 5.25
CA GLU A 406 -12.66 19.93 5.75
C GLU A 406 -14.05 19.89 5.09
N ALA A 407 -14.70 21.04 4.94
CA ALA A 407 -16.00 21.12 4.29
C ALA A 407 -15.97 20.60 2.84
N ILE A 408 -14.88 20.88 2.11
CA ILE A 408 -14.63 20.35 0.75
C ILE A 408 -14.27 18.87 0.82
N GLY A 409 -13.33 18.50 1.70
CA GLY A 409 -12.82 17.13 1.83
C GLY A 409 -13.91 16.11 2.14
N ARG A 410 -14.92 16.46 2.95
CA ARG A 410 -16.09 15.61 3.25
C ARG A 410 -16.92 15.23 2.03
N ARG A 411 -16.76 15.93 0.91
CA ARG A 411 -17.49 15.71 -0.35
C ARG A 411 -16.69 14.90 -1.37
N ILE A 412 -15.43 14.62 -1.10
CA ILE A 412 -14.56 13.87 -2.01
C ILE A 412 -14.75 12.37 -1.77
N ASP A 413 -14.94 11.62 -2.86
CA ASP A 413 -15.18 10.18 -2.87
C ASP A 413 -13.86 9.39 -2.91
N ALA A 414 -13.07 9.51 -1.83
CA ALA A 414 -11.80 8.81 -1.63
C ALA A 414 -11.62 8.38 -0.17
N GLY A 415 -10.79 7.37 0.04
CA GLY A 415 -10.61 6.73 1.33
C GLY A 415 -9.87 7.59 2.36
N GLY A 416 -8.96 8.46 1.93
CA GLY A 416 -8.20 9.32 2.82
C GLY A 416 -8.01 10.72 2.26
N ILE A 417 -8.34 11.75 3.04
CA ILE A 417 -8.25 13.13 2.60
C ILE A 417 -7.22 13.86 3.44
N SER A 418 -6.21 14.44 2.79
CA SER A 418 -5.23 15.34 3.42
C SER A 418 -5.76 16.78 3.37
N LEU A 419 -5.80 17.44 4.53
CA LEU A 419 -6.28 18.83 4.64
C LEU A 419 -5.07 19.75 4.86
N ASN A 420 -4.94 20.75 4.01
CA ASN A 420 -3.80 21.68 3.94
C ASN A 420 -2.45 20.98 3.85
N ASP A 421 -2.45 19.77 3.25
CA ASP A 421 -1.29 18.98 2.91
C ASP A 421 -1.66 17.99 1.79
N GLY A 422 -0.72 17.14 1.40
CA GLY A 422 -0.91 16.05 0.45
C GLY A 422 -0.23 14.77 0.93
N SER A 423 -0.84 13.62 0.63
CA SER A 423 -0.28 12.30 0.94
C SER A 423 -0.08 12.01 2.45
N LEU A 424 -0.80 12.69 3.35
CA LEU A 424 -0.73 12.43 4.79
C LEU A 424 -1.14 11.01 5.15
N THR A 425 -2.01 10.40 4.35
CA THR A 425 -2.43 9.00 4.51
C THR A 425 -1.29 8.00 4.37
N ALA A 426 -0.18 8.39 3.73
CA ALA A 426 1.05 7.60 3.70
C ALA A 426 1.87 7.70 5.00
N MET A 427 1.61 8.67 5.85
CA MET A 427 2.38 8.97 7.07
C MET A 427 1.59 8.68 8.35
N CYS A 428 0.28 8.95 8.38
CA CYS A 428 -0.59 8.75 9.54
C CYS A 428 -1.14 7.32 9.56
N HIS A 429 -0.36 6.40 10.11
CA HIS A 429 -0.70 4.98 10.15
C HIS A 429 -1.72 4.58 11.23
N GLU A 430 -2.10 5.50 12.11
CA GLU A 430 -3.11 5.32 13.15
C GLU A 430 -4.54 5.44 12.62
N CYS A 431 -4.69 6.15 11.50
CA CYS A 431 -6.00 6.44 10.92
C CYS A 431 -6.50 5.27 10.07
N GLU A 432 -7.60 4.65 10.47
CA GLU A 432 -8.29 3.69 9.61
C GLU A 432 -8.87 4.38 8.38
N LYS A 433 -8.61 3.80 7.22
CA LYS A 433 -9.24 4.16 5.96
C LYS A 433 -9.47 2.91 5.10
N ASN A 434 -10.48 2.94 4.28
CA ASN A 434 -10.64 1.99 3.19
C ASN A 434 -10.30 2.69 1.86
N SER A 435 -9.83 1.93 0.89
CA SER A 435 -9.71 2.41 -0.48
C SER A 435 -11.06 2.28 -1.17
N PHE A 436 -11.50 3.34 -1.87
CA PHE A 436 -12.80 3.37 -2.53
C PHE A 436 -12.67 2.94 -4.00
N LYS A 437 -13.80 2.66 -4.64
CA LYS A 437 -13.89 2.31 -6.07
C LYS A 437 -12.89 1.19 -6.45
N LEU A 438 -12.14 1.37 -7.52
CA LEU A 438 -11.15 0.38 -7.97
C LEU A 438 -9.80 0.49 -7.24
N SER A 439 -9.65 1.42 -6.31
CA SER A 439 -8.39 1.59 -5.57
C SER A 439 -8.15 0.55 -4.48
N GLY A 440 -9.11 -0.31 -4.19
CA GLY A 440 -8.90 -1.41 -3.26
C GLY A 440 -10.16 -2.17 -2.88
N MET A 441 -9.94 -3.22 -2.10
CA MET A 441 -11.01 -4.07 -1.57
C MET A 441 -10.59 -4.68 -0.23
N GLY A 442 -11.54 -4.79 0.70
CA GLY A 442 -11.32 -5.39 2.01
C GLY A 442 -11.13 -4.37 3.13
N GLY A 443 -10.73 -4.86 4.30
CA GLY A 443 -10.53 -4.02 5.49
C GLY A 443 -9.24 -3.20 5.44
N SER A 444 -9.24 -2.09 6.21
CA SER A 444 -8.06 -1.22 6.34
C SER A 444 -6.81 -1.99 6.78
N ARG A 445 -5.66 -1.59 6.22
CA ARG A 445 -4.34 -2.06 6.69
C ARG A 445 -3.77 -1.21 7.82
N MET A 446 -4.46 -0.14 8.20
CA MET A 446 -4.02 0.87 9.15
C MET A 446 -4.95 0.90 10.37
N GLY A 447 -4.51 1.55 11.43
CA GLY A 447 -5.25 1.60 12.69
C GLY A 447 -5.52 0.21 13.28
N PRO A 448 -6.49 0.07 14.21
CA PRO A 448 -6.88 -1.20 14.81
C PRO A 448 -7.27 -2.29 13.80
N ALA A 449 -7.93 -1.93 12.70
CA ALA A 449 -8.33 -2.86 11.65
C ALA A 449 -7.13 -3.57 10.99
N GLY A 450 -5.98 -2.88 10.87
CA GLY A 450 -4.76 -3.47 10.33
C GLY A 450 -4.25 -4.70 11.08
N TYR A 451 -4.61 -4.85 12.35
CA TYR A 451 -4.33 -6.04 13.16
C TYR A 451 -5.53 -7.01 13.19
N THR A 452 -6.74 -6.49 13.45
CA THR A 452 -7.92 -7.33 13.69
C THR A 452 -8.38 -8.08 12.43
N ARG A 453 -8.01 -7.62 11.22
CA ARG A 453 -8.32 -8.31 9.95
C ARG A 453 -7.61 -9.67 9.77
N PHE A 454 -6.59 -9.97 10.59
CA PHE A 454 -5.87 -11.24 10.54
C PHE A 454 -6.48 -12.34 11.40
N PHE A 455 -7.70 -12.12 11.93
CA PHE A 455 -8.43 -13.09 12.72
C PHE A 455 -9.78 -13.45 12.08
N ARG A 456 -10.16 -14.70 12.29
CA ARG A 456 -11.56 -15.12 12.21
C ARG A 456 -12.18 -14.95 13.59
N ARG A 457 -13.35 -14.34 13.63
CA ARG A 457 -14.09 -14.17 14.89
C ARG A 457 -14.94 -15.40 15.16
N LYS A 458 -14.74 -16.04 16.32
CA LYS A 458 -15.58 -17.09 16.86
C LYS A 458 -16.34 -16.52 18.05
N VAL A 459 -17.61 -16.86 18.21
CA VAL A 459 -18.40 -16.51 19.37
C VAL A 459 -18.62 -17.76 20.24
N LEU A 460 -18.38 -17.62 21.54
CA LEU A 460 -18.75 -18.59 22.57
C LEU A 460 -20.00 -18.06 23.27
N ILE A 461 -21.12 -18.77 23.12
CA ILE A 461 -22.42 -18.38 23.68
C ILE A 461 -22.70 -19.27 24.85
N ARG A 462 -22.99 -18.67 25.99
CA ARG A 462 -23.25 -19.38 27.28
C ARG A 462 -24.71 -19.25 27.64
N GLN A 463 -25.37 -20.38 27.90
CA GLN A 463 -26.69 -20.44 28.46
C GLN A 463 -26.58 -20.56 30.00
N HIS A 464 -27.11 -19.58 30.73
CA HIS A 464 -27.12 -19.55 32.20
C HIS A 464 -28.46 -20.07 32.82
N GLY A 465 -29.49 -20.20 31.98
CA GLY A 465 -30.80 -20.74 32.40
C GLY A 465 -31.06 -22.11 31.77
N ALA A 466 -32.28 -22.59 31.95
CA ALA A 466 -32.71 -23.82 31.28
C ALA A 466 -32.81 -23.61 29.76
N PRO A 467 -32.25 -24.49 28.92
CA PRO A 467 -32.41 -24.41 27.48
C PRO A 467 -33.88 -24.67 27.08
N ALA A 468 -34.32 -24.04 26.01
CA ALA A 468 -35.61 -24.35 25.40
C ALA A 468 -35.63 -25.81 24.92
N THR A 469 -36.73 -26.52 25.18
CA THR A 469 -36.94 -27.86 24.65
C THR A 469 -37.66 -27.79 23.30
N ILE A 470 -37.63 -28.87 22.53
CA ILE A 470 -38.37 -28.95 21.28
C ILE A 470 -39.87 -28.66 21.46
N VAL A 471 -40.42 -29.04 22.62
CA VAL A 471 -41.82 -28.76 22.93
C VAL A 471 -42.11 -27.27 23.09
N ASN A 472 -41.14 -26.49 23.66
CA ASN A 472 -41.32 -25.06 23.88
C ASN A 472 -41.29 -24.25 22.56
N ILE A 473 -40.72 -24.79 21.49
CA ILE A 473 -40.57 -24.17 20.16
C ILE A 473 -41.41 -24.87 19.06
N ALA A 474 -42.30 -25.82 19.47
CA ALA A 474 -43.15 -26.52 18.52
C ALA A 474 -44.17 -25.58 17.87
N GLU A 475 -44.40 -25.69 16.56
CA GLU A 475 -45.35 -24.86 15.80
C GLU A 475 -46.79 -24.91 16.38
N ALA A 476 -47.16 -26.03 17.01
CA ALA A 476 -48.45 -26.18 17.65
C ALA A 476 -48.72 -25.19 18.80
N HIS A 477 -47.67 -24.60 19.40
CA HIS A 477 -47.76 -23.57 20.45
C HIS A 477 -47.73 -22.13 19.87
N ALA A 478 -47.48 -21.94 18.60
CA ALA A 478 -47.43 -20.64 17.93
C ALA A 478 -48.81 -20.09 17.50
N ARG A 479 -49.94 -20.74 17.87
CA ARG A 479 -51.29 -20.19 17.60
C ARG A 479 -51.54 -19.03 18.53
N PRO A 480 -51.78 -17.79 18.04
CA PRO A 480 -52.25 -16.71 18.90
C PRO A 480 -53.59 -17.11 19.53
N ARG A 481 -53.67 -16.88 20.81
CA ARG A 481 -54.96 -16.95 21.55
C ARG A 481 -55.84 -15.76 21.19
#